data_012d795f79cf9b730e59b57f99a1c762
#
_entry.id   012d795f79cf9b730e59b57f99a1c762
#
_cell.length_a   1.000
_cell.length_b   1.000
_cell.length_c   1.000
_cell.angle_alpha   90.00
_cell.angle_beta   90.00
_cell.angle_gamma   90.00
#
_symmetry.space_group_name_H-M   'P 1'
#
loop_
_entity.id
_entity.type
_entity.pdbx_description
1 polymer ?
#
loop_
_entity_poly.entity_id
_entity_poly.type
_entity_poly.pdbx_seq_one_letter_code
_entity_poly.pdbx_strand_id
1 'polypeptide(L)'
;FNYLYYSSPVFPFHQNVMFTFFIALLLMLGLEKLRGKGTGVYIIAAALSLPVGYFLGTVTMVDYYGSGGGTVLIFYLCRQIPYGWIGEVAGLAFLNCKLLGGMTIPLTLGSWTLEFPEQGLALLALIPIWLYNGRQGAHNKAIQYACYLFYPAHMLILALLRMYL
;
A
#
# COMPACT_ATOMS: atom_id res chain seq x y z
N PHE A 1 -2.17 2.32 18.72
CA PHE A 1 -0.98 2.38 17.89
C PHE A 1 -0.02 3.45 18.42
N ASN A 2 -0.38 4.74 18.33
CA ASN A 2 0.49 5.85 18.67
C ASN A 2 1.07 5.76 20.10
N TYR A 3 0.24 5.42 21.08
CA TYR A 3 0.70 5.29 22.47
C TYR A 3 1.74 4.16 22.66
N LEU A 4 1.53 3.03 21.98
CA LEU A 4 2.42 1.86 22.08
C LEU A 4 3.78 2.09 21.40
N TYR A 5 3.81 2.85 20.31
CA TYR A 5 5.03 3.02 19.50
C TYR A 5 5.76 4.32 19.75
N TYR A 6 5.04 5.39 20.11
CA TYR A 6 5.60 6.73 20.24
C TYR A 6 5.45 7.33 21.64
N SER A 7 4.92 6.55 22.59
CA SER A 7 4.65 6.98 23.97
C SER A 7 3.83 8.26 24.08
N SER A 8 3.05 8.57 23.04
CA SER A 8 2.17 9.73 22.96
C SER A 8 0.80 9.32 22.44
N PRO A 9 -0.31 9.82 23.01
CA PRO A 9 -1.64 9.51 22.52
C PRO A 9 -1.90 10.07 21.11
N VAL A 10 -1.22 11.15 20.76
CA VAL A 10 -1.30 11.79 19.44
C VAL A 10 0.10 11.98 18.91
N PHE A 11 0.42 11.29 17.81
CA PHE A 11 1.66 11.47 17.08
C PHE A 11 1.32 11.86 15.63
N PRO A 12 1.41 13.16 15.27
CA PRO A 12 0.92 13.66 13.99
C PRO A 12 1.78 13.24 12.79
N PHE A 13 3.04 12.84 13.04
CA PHE A 13 4.02 12.59 11.98
C PHE A 13 4.01 11.17 11.41
N HIS A 14 3.18 10.28 11.95
CA HIS A 14 3.05 8.91 11.44
C HIS A 14 1.68 8.35 11.80
N GLN A 15 0.76 8.43 10.86
CA GLN A 15 -0.59 7.96 11.06
C GLN A 15 -0.71 6.46 10.75
N ASN A 16 -1.70 5.80 11.36
CA ASN A 16 -1.99 4.41 11.11
C ASN A 16 -2.33 4.15 9.63
N VAL A 17 -1.93 3.01 9.11
CA VAL A 17 -2.23 2.53 7.74
C VAL A 17 -3.71 2.61 7.36
N MET A 18 -4.62 2.56 8.34
CA MET A 18 -6.06 2.69 8.10
C MET A 18 -6.43 4.05 7.50
N PHE A 19 -5.71 5.11 7.82
CA PHE A 19 -5.91 6.42 7.20
C PHE A 19 -5.46 6.43 5.73
N THR A 20 -4.38 5.69 5.41
CA THR A 20 -3.95 5.47 4.02
C THR A 20 -5.05 4.83 3.20
N PHE A 21 -5.64 3.74 3.70
CA PHE A 21 -6.76 3.08 3.03
C PHE A 21 -8.00 3.97 2.93
N PHE A 22 -8.31 4.73 3.97
CA PHE A 22 -9.45 5.66 3.95
C PHE A 22 -9.32 6.71 2.84
N ILE A 23 -8.16 7.36 2.72
CA ILE A 23 -7.90 8.34 1.66
C ILE A 23 -7.99 7.67 0.27
N ALA A 24 -7.37 6.50 0.10
CA ALA A 24 -7.42 5.78 -1.15
C ALA A 24 -8.86 5.39 -1.54
N LEU A 25 -9.67 4.93 -0.60
CA LEU A 25 -11.09 4.61 -0.82
C LEU A 25 -11.91 5.84 -1.22
N LEU A 26 -11.67 6.99 -0.60
CA LEU A 26 -12.35 8.24 -0.99
C LEU A 26 -12.01 8.65 -2.42
N LEU A 27 -10.75 8.51 -2.83
CA LEU A 27 -10.34 8.78 -4.22
C LEU A 27 -10.98 7.79 -5.19
N MET A 28 -11.03 6.49 -4.86
CA MET A 28 -11.71 5.47 -5.65
C MET A 28 -13.21 5.77 -5.81
N LEU A 29 -13.90 6.16 -4.74
CA LEU A 29 -15.31 6.59 -4.79
C LEU A 29 -15.50 7.81 -5.68
N GLY A 30 -14.58 8.76 -5.65
CA GLY A 30 -14.55 9.91 -6.55
C GLY A 30 -14.44 9.48 -8.02
N LEU A 31 -13.50 8.56 -8.31
CA LEU A 31 -13.29 8.01 -9.65
C LEU A 31 -14.54 7.27 -10.18
N GLU A 32 -15.18 6.45 -9.33
CA GLU A 32 -16.42 5.75 -9.73
C GLU A 32 -17.56 6.73 -10.06
N LYS A 33 -17.72 7.81 -9.32
CA LYS A 33 -18.70 8.87 -9.64
C LYS A 33 -18.39 9.57 -10.95
N LEU A 34 -17.12 9.78 -11.27
CA LEU A 34 -16.69 10.45 -12.50
C LEU A 34 -16.77 9.52 -13.71
N ARG A 35 -16.71 8.21 -13.52
CA ARG A 35 -16.84 7.21 -14.58
C ARG A 35 -18.15 7.35 -15.36
N GLY A 36 -19.25 7.69 -14.66
CA GLY A 36 -20.56 7.94 -15.30
C GLY A 36 -20.66 9.24 -16.11
N LYS A 37 -19.68 10.15 -15.99
CA LYS A 37 -19.69 11.45 -16.70
C LYS A 37 -19.03 11.43 -18.07
N GLY A 38 -18.47 10.31 -18.50
CA GLY A 38 -17.84 10.14 -19.81
C GLY A 38 -16.38 9.69 -19.71
N THR A 39 -15.95 8.97 -20.76
CA THR A 39 -14.62 8.32 -20.80
C THR A 39 -13.47 9.32 -20.67
N GLY A 40 -13.56 10.48 -21.33
CA GLY A 40 -12.51 11.51 -21.27
C GLY A 40 -12.34 12.08 -19.85
N VAL A 41 -13.46 12.37 -19.18
CA VAL A 41 -13.43 12.86 -17.78
C VAL A 41 -12.83 11.81 -16.86
N TYR A 42 -13.18 10.54 -17.04
CA TYR A 42 -12.62 9.44 -16.23
C TYR A 42 -11.12 9.28 -16.43
N ILE A 43 -10.61 9.33 -17.67
CA ILE A 43 -9.17 9.22 -17.97
C ILE A 43 -8.39 10.35 -17.30
N ILE A 44 -8.87 11.59 -17.40
CA ILE A 44 -8.23 12.74 -16.75
C ILE A 44 -8.24 12.58 -15.24
N ALA A 45 -9.38 12.20 -14.66
CA ALA A 45 -9.51 11.97 -13.22
C ALA A 45 -8.60 10.82 -12.74
N ALA A 46 -8.49 9.73 -13.50
CA ALA A 46 -7.60 8.63 -13.20
C ALA A 46 -6.12 9.06 -13.23
N ALA A 47 -5.72 9.82 -14.23
CA ALA A 47 -4.35 10.36 -14.31
C ALA A 47 -4.03 11.31 -13.14
N LEU A 48 -4.98 12.14 -12.74
CA LEU A 48 -4.82 13.08 -11.62
C LEU A 48 -4.92 12.40 -10.25
N SER A 49 -5.59 11.26 -10.13
CA SER A 49 -5.78 10.59 -8.85
C SER A 49 -4.47 10.13 -8.21
N LEU A 50 -3.48 9.73 -9.00
CA LEU A 50 -2.16 9.30 -8.51
C LEU A 50 -1.38 10.46 -7.87
N PRO A 51 -1.14 11.60 -8.55
CA PRO A 51 -0.44 12.72 -7.92
C PRO A 51 -1.24 13.34 -6.77
N VAL A 52 -2.57 13.40 -6.87
CA VAL A 52 -3.43 13.89 -5.78
C VAL A 52 -3.36 12.94 -4.57
N GLY A 53 -3.44 11.64 -4.79
CA GLY A 53 -3.32 10.65 -3.72
C GLY A 53 -1.94 10.68 -3.05
N TYR A 54 -0.89 10.84 -3.85
CA TYR A 54 0.47 10.99 -3.34
C TYR A 54 0.61 12.27 -2.48
N PHE A 55 0.11 13.39 -2.97
CA PHE A 55 0.13 14.67 -2.24
C PHE A 55 -0.66 14.59 -0.94
N LEU A 56 -1.89 14.08 -0.98
CA LEU A 56 -2.72 13.92 0.21
C LEU A 56 -2.06 13.01 1.24
N GLY A 57 -1.54 11.85 0.82
CA GLY A 57 -0.84 10.93 1.72
C GLY A 57 0.40 11.55 2.37
N THR A 58 1.14 12.37 1.62
CA THR A 58 2.33 13.06 2.13
C THR A 58 1.96 14.17 3.13
N VAL A 59 0.97 15.01 2.79
CA VAL A 59 0.54 16.13 3.66
C VAL A 59 -0.10 15.63 4.96
N THR A 60 -0.85 14.54 4.89
CA THR A 60 -1.50 13.95 6.07
C THR A 60 -0.56 13.02 6.87
N MET A 61 0.68 12.84 6.40
CA MET A 61 1.69 12.00 7.06
C MET A 61 1.17 10.60 7.42
N VAL A 62 0.39 10.01 6.52
CA VAL A 62 -0.09 8.64 6.69
C VAL A 62 1.05 7.65 6.47
N ASP A 63 0.85 6.41 6.93
CA ASP A 63 1.82 5.34 6.80
C ASP A 63 2.20 5.10 5.32
N TYR A 64 3.49 4.95 5.06
CA TYR A 64 4.09 4.96 3.71
C TYR A 64 3.83 6.25 2.89
N TYR A 65 3.42 7.34 3.54
CA TYR A 65 3.13 8.63 2.90
C TYR A 65 2.23 8.48 1.66
N GLY A 66 2.53 9.20 0.59
CA GLY A 66 1.77 9.10 -0.66
C GLY A 66 1.90 7.76 -1.40
N SER A 67 2.96 6.99 -1.15
CA SER A 67 3.18 5.70 -1.85
C SER A 67 2.19 4.63 -1.44
N GLY A 68 1.74 4.61 -0.18
CA GLY A 68 0.72 3.67 0.29
C GLY A 68 -0.62 3.84 -0.47
N GLY A 69 -1.12 5.09 -0.54
CA GLY A 69 -2.32 5.41 -1.31
C GLY A 69 -2.15 5.17 -2.82
N GLY A 70 -0.96 5.49 -3.36
CA GLY A 70 -0.59 5.23 -4.74
C GLY A 70 -0.66 3.74 -5.10
N THR A 71 -0.19 2.86 -4.21
CA THR A 71 -0.28 1.40 -4.40
C THR A 71 -1.73 0.94 -4.58
N VAL A 72 -2.63 1.37 -3.71
CA VAL A 72 -4.06 1.02 -3.82
C VAL A 72 -4.66 1.51 -5.13
N LEU A 73 -4.34 2.74 -5.52
CA LEU A 73 -4.85 3.34 -6.78
C LEU A 73 -4.30 2.62 -8.01
N ILE A 74 -3.03 2.20 -8.02
CA ILE A 74 -2.44 1.44 -9.12
C ILE A 74 -3.22 0.14 -9.33
N PHE A 75 -3.42 -0.66 -8.28
CA PHE A 75 -4.21 -1.89 -8.39
C PHE A 75 -5.64 -1.62 -8.85
N TYR A 76 -6.29 -0.57 -8.33
CA TYR A 76 -7.63 -0.20 -8.75
C TYR A 76 -7.72 0.16 -10.23
N LEU A 77 -6.78 0.96 -10.73
CA LEU A 77 -6.78 1.41 -12.13
C LEU A 77 -6.36 0.28 -13.08
N CYS A 78 -5.37 -0.52 -12.71
CA CYS A 78 -4.82 -1.57 -13.56
C CYS A 78 -5.76 -2.78 -13.71
N ARG A 79 -6.57 -3.12 -12.69
CA ARG A 79 -7.44 -4.30 -12.71
C ARG A 79 -8.44 -4.35 -13.87
N GLN A 80 -8.75 -3.22 -14.50
CA GLN A 80 -9.77 -3.09 -15.55
C GLN A 80 -9.16 -2.96 -16.95
N ILE A 81 -7.84 -2.99 -17.05
CA ILE A 81 -7.12 -2.77 -18.30
C ILE A 81 -6.53 -4.11 -18.78
N PRO A 82 -6.69 -4.45 -20.07
CA PRO A 82 -5.94 -5.58 -20.64
C PRO A 82 -4.44 -5.40 -20.37
N TYR A 83 -3.78 -6.46 -19.92
CA TYR A 83 -2.35 -6.42 -19.51
C TYR A 83 -2.06 -5.47 -18.32
N GLY A 84 -3.05 -5.18 -17.46
CA GLY A 84 -2.90 -4.31 -16.30
C GLY A 84 -1.77 -4.75 -15.35
N TRP A 85 -1.41 -6.04 -15.33
CA TRP A 85 -0.28 -6.56 -14.56
C TRP A 85 1.06 -5.85 -14.88
N ILE A 86 1.25 -5.36 -16.12
CA ILE A 86 2.43 -4.56 -16.48
C ILE A 86 2.42 -3.24 -15.72
N GLY A 87 1.25 -2.58 -15.65
CA GLY A 87 1.07 -1.35 -14.88
C GLY A 87 1.26 -1.56 -13.38
N GLU A 88 0.82 -2.71 -12.84
CA GLU A 88 1.04 -3.06 -11.44
C GLU A 88 2.53 -3.24 -11.13
N VAL A 89 3.27 -4.01 -11.96
CA VAL A 89 4.72 -4.19 -11.81
C VAL A 89 5.45 -2.85 -11.91
N ALA A 90 5.21 -2.10 -12.99
CA ALA A 90 5.88 -0.82 -13.24
C ALA A 90 5.58 0.21 -12.15
N GLY A 91 4.30 0.31 -11.74
CA GLY A 91 3.85 1.22 -10.71
C GLY A 91 4.42 0.87 -9.34
N LEU A 92 4.35 -0.40 -8.93
CA LEU A 92 4.95 -0.83 -7.67
C LEU A 92 6.47 -0.68 -7.66
N ALA A 93 7.15 -1.03 -8.76
CA ALA A 93 8.59 -0.82 -8.87
C ALA A 93 8.96 0.65 -8.73
N PHE A 94 8.22 1.54 -9.40
CA PHE A 94 8.45 2.99 -9.28
C PHE A 94 8.20 3.49 -7.86
N LEU A 95 7.07 3.12 -7.23
CA LEU A 95 6.75 3.55 -5.87
C LEU A 95 7.77 3.05 -4.85
N ASN A 96 8.09 1.77 -4.88
CA ASN A 96 8.91 1.14 -3.85
C ASN A 96 10.42 1.36 -4.08
N CYS A 97 10.89 1.32 -5.34
CA CYS A 97 12.33 1.46 -5.61
C CYS A 97 12.79 2.91 -5.79
N LYS A 98 11.88 3.84 -6.17
CA LYS A 98 12.24 5.25 -6.44
C LYS A 98 11.67 6.22 -5.41
N LEU A 99 10.38 6.14 -5.09
CA LEU A 99 9.73 7.11 -4.21
C LEU A 99 9.93 6.79 -2.73
N LEU A 100 9.76 5.54 -2.32
CA LEU A 100 10.03 5.13 -0.94
C LEU A 100 11.54 5.01 -0.69
N GLY A 101 12.29 4.47 -1.65
CA GLY A 101 13.72 4.26 -1.50
C GLY A 101 14.04 3.36 -0.30
N GLY A 102 14.66 3.93 0.71
CA GLY A 102 15.01 3.24 1.95
C GLY A 102 16.42 2.64 1.91
N MET A 103 16.69 1.71 2.81
CA MET A 103 17.95 0.98 2.87
C MET A 103 18.12 0.09 1.63
N THR A 104 19.35 -0.06 1.18
CA THR A 104 19.70 -0.95 0.07
C THR A 104 20.36 -2.21 0.60
N ILE A 105 20.02 -3.34 0.00
CA ILE A 105 20.65 -4.63 0.27
C ILE A 105 21.71 -4.83 -0.81
N PRO A 106 23.00 -4.93 -0.46
CA PRO A 106 24.05 -5.21 -1.42
C PRO A 106 23.96 -6.69 -1.86
N LEU A 107 23.58 -6.91 -3.11
CA LEU A 107 23.59 -8.23 -3.73
C LEU A 107 24.93 -8.39 -4.47
N THR A 108 25.84 -9.15 -3.89
CA THR A 108 27.14 -9.47 -4.51
C THR A 108 27.05 -10.72 -5.35
N LEU A 109 27.23 -10.59 -6.65
CA LEU A 109 27.36 -11.71 -7.61
C LEU A 109 28.79 -11.68 -8.18
N GLY A 110 29.71 -12.39 -7.55
CA GLY A 110 31.12 -12.35 -7.93
C GLY A 110 31.74 -10.96 -7.72
N SER A 111 32.24 -10.35 -8.78
CA SER A 111 32.83 -8.99 -8.76
C SER A 111 31.82 -7.86 -8.93
N TRP A 112 30.54 -8.17 -9.11
CA TRP A 112 29.46 -7.19 -9.31
C TRP A 112 28.67 -7.03 -8.02
N THR A 113 28.54 -5.79 -7.53
CA THR A 113 27.68 -5.44 -6.40
C THR A 113 26.50 -4.62 -6.92
N LEU A 114 25.31 -5.19 -6.85
CA LEU A 114 24.05 -4.52 -7.18
C LEU A 114 23.37 -4.09 -5.88
N GLU A 115 23.14 -2.80 -5.72
CA GLU A 115 22.36 -2.28 -4.60
C GLU A 115 20.86 -2.40 -4.91
N PHE A 116 20.19 -3.33 -4.24
CA PHE A 116 18.76 -3.54 -4.40
C PHE A 116 18.00 -2.84 -3.26
N PRO A 117 17.03 -1.95 -3.56
CA PRO A 117 16.22 -1.30 -2.53
C PRO A 117 15.43 -2.35 -1.73
N GLU A 118 15.51 -2.32 -0.40
CA GLU A 118 14.78 -3.23 0.48
C GLU A 118 13.27 -3.21 0.19
N GLN A 119 12.72 -2.03 -0.04
CA GLN A 119 11.32 -1.85 -0.39
C GLN A 119 10.93 -2.52 -1.73
N GLY A 120 11.89 -2.80 -2.59
CA GLY A 120 11.65 -3.57 -3.84
C GLY A 120 11.17 -4.99 -3.59
N LEU A 121 11.41 -5.56 -2.40
CA LEU A 121 10.87 -6.87 -2.01
C LEU A 121 9.33 -6.88 -1.99
N ALA A 122 8.69 -5.71 -1.88
CA ALA A 122 7.24 -5.59 -1.99
C ALA A 122 6.68 -6.11 -3.34
N LEU A 123 7.50 -6.14 -4.39
CA LEU A 123 7.12 -6.73 -5.68
C LEU A 123 6.81 -8.23 -5.58
N LEU A 124 7.39 -8.93 -4.62
CA LEU A 124 7.09 -10.35 -4.39
C LEU A 124 5.64 -10.59 -3.99
N ALA A 125 4.97 -9.58 -3.43
CA ALA A 125 3.55 -9.66 -3.08
C ALA A 125 2.65 -9.80 -4.33
N LEU A 126 3.12 -9.43 -5.52
CA LEU A 126 2.36 -9.62 -6.76
C LEU A 126 2.13 -11.11 -7.07
N ILE A 127 3.06 -11.99 -6.68
CA ILE A 127 2.94 -13.43 -6.94
C ILE A 127 1.66 -14.00 -6.31
N PRO A 128 1.45 -13.91 -4.98
CA PRO A 128 0.22 -14.42 -4.39
C PRO A 128 -1.03 -13.65 -4.84
N ILE A 129 -0.91 -12.37 -5.17
CA ILE A 129 -2.03 -11.57 -5.68
C ILE A 129 -2.51 -12.12 -7.04
N TRP A 130 -1.61 -12.40 -7.96
CA TRP A 130 -1.96 -12.93 -9.28
C TRP A 130 -2.37 -14.41 -9.26
N LEU A 131 -1.86 -15.17 -8.28
CA LEU A 131 -2.29 -16.56 -8.07
C LEU A 131 -3.66 -16.66 -7.43
N TYR A 132 -4.18 -15.58 -6.86
CA TYR A 132 -5.49 -15.57 -6.24
C TYR A 132 -6.60 -15.70 -7.28
N ASN A 133 -7.39 -16.76 -7.16
CA ASN A 133 -8.45 -17.11 -8.10
C ASN A 133 -9.79 -16.39 -7.89
N GLY A 134 -9.83 -15.38 -7.01
CA GLY A 134 -11.04 -14.60 -6.71
C GLY A 134 -12.10 -15.36 -5.89
N ARG A 135 -11.85 -16.59 -5.49
CA ARG A 135 -12.82 -17.38 -4.69
C ARG A 135 -12.65 -17.07 -3.23
N GLN A 136 -13.76 -16.81 -2.56
CA GLN A 136 -13.78 -16.69 -1.11
C GLN A 136 -13.46 -18.06 -0.49
N GLY A 137 -12.45 -18.10 0.38
CA GLY A 137 -12.09 -19.28 1.13
C GLY A 137 -13.14 -19.65 2.18
N ALA A 138 -12.77 -20.49 3.13
CA ALA A 138 -13.65 -20.85 4.24
C ALA A 138 -14.11 -19.59 4.99
N HIS A 139 -15.40 -19.31 4.93
CA HIS A 139 -16.01 -18.13 5.51
C HIS A 139 -16.87 -18.53 6.70
N ASN A 140 -16.27 -18.62 7.87
CA ASN A 140 -16.98 -18.78 9.12
C ASN A 140 -16.64 -17.63 10.10
N LYS A 141 -17.47 -17.47 11.14
CA LYS A 141 -17.28 -16.39 12.12
C LYS A 141 -15.92 -16.46 12.81
N ALA A 142 -15.38 -17.64 13.06
CA ALA A 142 -14.07 -17.80 13.71
C ALA A 142 -12.94 -17.24 12.84
N ILE A 143 -12.91 -17.56 11.55
CA ILE A 143 -11.92 -17.00 10.60
C ILE A 143 -12.09 -15.50 10.47
N GLN A 144 -13.32 -14.99 10.41
CA GLN A 144 -13.59 -13.56 10.34
C GLN A 144 -13.03 -12.82 11.56
N TYR A 145 -13.30 -13.32 12.77
CA TYR A 145 -12.73 -12.74 14.00
C TYR A 145 -11.21 -12.88 14.06
N ALA A 146 -10.65 -14.01 13.63
CA ALA A 146 -9.20 -14.18 13.55
C ALA A 146 -8.54 -13.12 12.63
N CYS A 147 -9.13 -12.85 11.46
CA CYS A 147 -8.63 -11.81 10.56
C CYS A 147 -8.75 -10.40 11.17
N TYR A 148 -9.84 -10.08 11.85
CA TYR A 148 -10.00 -8.77 12.49
C TYR A 148 -9.06 -8.57 13.68
N LEU A 149 -8.82 -9.62 14.46
CA LEU A 149 -7.93 -9.57 15.62
C LEU A 149 -6.45 -9.66 15.24
N PHE A 150 -6.12 -10.16 14.05
CA PHE A 150 -4.74 -10.32 13.62
C PHE A 150 -3.96 -9.02 13.67
N TYR A 151 -4.52 -7.94 13.10
CA TYR A 151 -3.83 -6.65 13.05
C TYR A 151 -3.56 -6.07 14.45
N PRO A 152 -4.52 -5.92 15.37
CA PRO A 152 -4.23 -5.43 16.71
C PRO A 152 -3.36 -6.39 17.53
N ALA A 153 -3.53 -7.70 17.38
CA ALA A 153 -2.76 -8.69 18.13
C ALA A 153 -1.27 -8.69 17.74
N HIS A 154 -0.94 -8.74 16.45
CA HIS A 154 0.47 -8.73 16.05
C HIS A 154 1.16 -7.40 16.40
N MET A 155 0.46 -6.26 16.30
CA MET A 155 1.00 -4.97 16.71
C MET A 155 1.28 -4.93 18.22
N LEU A 156 0.41 -5.52 19.05
CA LEU A 156 0.64 -5.64 20.48
C LEU A 156 1.84 -6.54 20.78
N ILE A 157 1.95 -7.69 20.11
CA ILE A 157 3.08 -8.62 20.26
C ILE A 157 4.40 -7.92 19.90
N LEU A 158 4.46 -7.20 18.78
CA LEU A 158 5.66 -6.47 18.37
C LEU A 158 6.01 -5.34 19.36
N ALA A 159 5.01 -4.63 19.87
CA ALA A 159 5.23 -3.60 20.89
C ALA A 159 5.81 -4.21 22.20
N LEU A 160 5.28 -5.34 22.65
CA LEU A 160 5.79 -6.05 23.81
C LEU A 160 7.22 -6.56 23.58
N LEU A 161 7.50 -7.17 22.44
CA LEU A 161 8.85 -7.62 22.10
C LEU A 161 9.87 -6.46 22.13
N ARG A 162 9.49 -5.30 21.61
CA ARG A 162 10.33 -4.10 21.65
C ARG A 162 10.62 -3.59 23.06
N MET A 163 9.74 -3.87 24.03
CA MET A 163 9.95 -3.46 25.42
C MET A 163 10.91 -4.41 26.19
N TYR A 164 11.09 -5.64 25.70
CA TYR A 164 11.92 -6.66 26.32
C TYR A 164 13.28 -6.88 25.62
N LEU A 165 13.46 -6.34 24.43
CA LEU A 165 14.71 -6.33 23.66
C LEU A 165 15.40 -4.97 23.72
#